data_605e34a22f8ddc25a8a05a5a9e70dc68
#
_entry.id   605e34a22f8ddc25a8a05a5a9e70dc68
#
_cell.length_a   1.000
_cell.length_b   1.000
_cell.length_c   1.000
_cell.angle_alpha   90.00
_cell.angle_beta   90.00
_cell.angle_gamma   90.00
#
_symmetry.space_group_name_H-M   'P 1'
#
loop_
_entity.id
_entity.type
_entity.pdbx_description
1 polymer ?
#
loop_
_entity_poly.entity_id
_entity_poly.type
_entity_poly.pdbx_seq_one_letter_code
_entity_poly.pdbx_strand_id
1 'polypeptide(L)'
;MTDEASDVTKAAEDDASLHGAVIAGVIPDQPTRVLTEAARYAKLMGAPLVVVHVDVTRFVTYEDPDGYVHSAPIDMNIAAGEGELERVRAMADTALAGHGLQWTVRQLVGDPAMAMKHLAEQLDAKLLVVGTRKRGIGESIREFFTGSVAARLAHRQHRSILVVPLGEPVADDEEIWPA
;
A
#
# COMPACT_ATOMS: atom_id res chain seq x y z
N MET A 1 10.41 31.23 6.73
CA MET A 1 9.25 30.96 7.61
C MET A 1 7.89 30.92 6.90
N THR A 2 7.81 31.28 5.63
CA THR A 2 6.54 31.29 4.85
C THR A 2 6.29 30.02 4.02
N ASP A 3 7.28 29.19 3.84
CA ASP A 3 7.20 28.00 2.97
C ASP A 3 6.64 26.77 3.72
N GLU A 4 6.99 26.59 4.97
CA GLU A 4 6.52 25.46 5.82
C GLU A 4 5.00 25.52 6.09
N ALA A 5 4.45 26.70 6.36
CA ALA A 5 3.00 26.84 6.58
C ALA A 5 2.19 26.57 5.30
N SER A 6 2.75 26.84 4.13
CA SER A 6 2.12 26.56 2.83
C SER A 6 2.09 25.07 2.53
N ASP A 7 3.14 24.31 2.88
CA ASP A 7 3.23 22.87 2.66
C ASP A 7 2.30 22.09 3.59
N VAL A 8 2.19 22.49 4.86
CA VAL A 8 1.26 21.87 5.83
C VAL A 8 -0.19 22.09 5.41
N THR A 9 -0.54 23.30 4.95
CA THR A 9 -1.90 23.59 4.47
C THR A 9 -2.24 22.77 3.23
N LYS A 10 -1.31 22.61 2.29
CA LYS A 10 -1.49 21.82 1.07
C LYS A 10 -1.64 20.33 1.37
N ALA A 11 -0.84 19.78 2.29
CA ALA A 11 -0.96 18.40 2.72
C ALA A 11 -2.32 18.10 3.37
N ALA A 12 -2.84 19.03 4.19
CA ALA A 12 -4.15 18.90 4.82
C ALA A 12 -5.30 19.00 3.80
N GLU A 13 -5.19 19.84 2.78
CA GLU A 13 -6.17 19.95 1.68
C GLU A 13 -6.14 18.69 0.81
N ASP A 14 -4.96 18.15 0.53
CA ASP A 14 -4.79 16.89 -0.19
C ASP A 14 -5.43 15.73 0.59
N ASP A 15 -5.25 15.64 1.89
CA ASP A 15 -5.86 14.62 2.73
C ASP A 15 -7.38 14.73 2.80
N ALA A 16 -7.91 15.95 2.87
CA ALA A 16 -9.36 16.18 2.84
C ALA A 16 -9.98 15.68 1.52
N SER A 17 -9.30 15.85 0.39
CA SER A 17 -9.75 15.37 -0.92
C SER A 17 -9.72 13.84 -1.05
N LEU A 18 -8.93 13.17 -0.21
CA LEU A 18 -8.75 11.72 -0.19
C LEU A 18 -9.53 11.03 0.92
N HIS A 19 -10.35 11.77 1.67
CA HIS A 19 -11.18 11.18 2.72
C HIS A 19 -12.11 10.09 2.16
N GLY A 20 -12.20 8.96 2.85
CA GLY A 20 -12.97 7.81 2.41
C GLY A 20 -12.34 7.04 1.24
N ALA A 21 -11.04 7.18 1.00
CA ALA A 21 -10.33 6.52 -0.10
C ALA A 21 -10.37 5.00 -0.03
N VAL A 22 -10.14 4.37 -1.19
CA VAL A 22 -9.62 3.02 -1.30
C VAL A 22 -8.09 3.11 -1.31
N ILE A 23 -7.41 2.32 -0.48
CA ILE A 23 -5.94 2.30 -0.40
C ILE A 23 -5.42 0.99 -0.98
N ALA A 24 -4.55 1.05 -1.98
CA ALA A 24 -3.92 -0.10 -2.61
C ALA A 24 -2.43 -0.18 -2.24
N GLY A 25 -2.05 -1.19 -1.47
CA GLY A 25 -0.64 -1.48 -1.16
C GLY A 25 0.01 -2.27 -2.29
N VAL A 26 1.07 -1.71 -2.88
CA VAL A 26 1.78 -2.29 -4.02
C VAL A 26 3.29 -2.26 -3.82
N ILE A 27 3.98 -3.19 -4.49
CA ILE A 27 5.42 -3.21 -4.62
C ILE A 27 5.81 -3.06 -6.10
N PRO A 28 7.03 -2.60 -6.41
CA PRO A 28 7.51 -2.54 -7.78
C PRO A 28 7.42 -3.90 -8.47
N ASP A 29 7.21 -3.87 -9.78
CA ASP A 29 7.26 -5.04 -10.67
C ASP A 29 6.25 -6.17 -10.34
N GLN A 30 5.24 -5.90 -9.51
CA GLN A 30 4.15 -6.84 -9.30
C GLN A 30 3.10 -6.78 -10.42
N PRO A 31 2.30 -7.85 -10.63
CA PRO A 31 1.18 -7.80 -11.57
C PRO A 31 0.21 -6.66 -11.26
N THR A 32 -0.24 -5.94 -12.29
CA THR A 32 -1.14 -4.78 -12.16
C THR A 32 -2.53 -5.12 -11.63
N ARG A 33 -2.84 -6.40 -11.45
CA ARG A 33 -4.15 -6.90 -10.99
C ARG A 33 -4.61 -6.25 -9.68
N VAL A 34 -3.69 -5.94 -8.73
CA VAL A 34 -4.05 -5.23 -7.50
C VAL A 34 -4.60 -3.84 -7.81
N LEU A 35 -3.95 -3.10 -8.70
CA LEU A 35 -4.39 -1.75 -9.11
C LEU A 35 -5.71 -1.79 -9.86
N THR A 36 -5.89 -2.76 -10.76
CA THR A 36 -7.13 -2.92 -11.53
C THR A 36 -8.31 -3.23 -10.62
N GLU A 37 -8.14 -4.14 -9.65
CA GLU A 37 -9.21 -4.45 -8.68
C GLU A 37 -9.45 -3.26 -7.73
N ALA A 38 -8.40 -2.59 -7.25
CA ALA A 38 -8.56 -1.40 -6.42
C ALA A 38 -9.33 -0.28 -7.15
N ALA A 39 -9.01 -0.03 -8.41
CA ALA A 39 -9.72 0.95 -9.25
C ALA A 39 -11.19 0.56 -9.44
N ARG A 40 -11.47 -0.72 -9.66
CA ARG A 40 -12.84 -1.24 -9.76
C ARG A 40 -13.66 -0.95 -8.50
N TYR A 41 -13.10 -1.26 -7.33
CA TYR A 41 -13.79 -1.01 -6.06
C TYR A 41 -13.88 0.48 -5.72
N ALA A 42 -12.85 1.27 -6.00
CA ALA A 42 -12.90 2.72 -5.84
C ALA A 42 -14.04 3.35 -6.63
N LYS A 43 -14.23 2.94 -7.89
CA LYS A 43 -15.37 3.35 -8.71
C LYS A 43 -16.71 2.93 -8.12
N LEU A 44 -16.85 1.67 -7.70
CA LEU A 44 -18.08 1.16 -7.10
C LEU A 44 -18.46 1.91 -5.82
N MET A 45 -17.47 2.38 -5.07
CA MET A 45 -17.67 3.11 -3.81
C MET A 45 -17.76 4.63 -4.00
N GLY A 46 -17.56 5.14 -5.23
CA GLY A 46 -17.45 6.58 -5.49
C GLY A 46 -16.33 7.22 -4.66
N ALA A 47 -15.20 6.56 -4.53
CA ALA A 47 -14.08 6.94 -3.67
C ALA A 47 -12.82 7.23 -4.49
N PRO A 48 -11.94 8.14 -4.04
CA PRO A 48 -10.61 8.28 -4.62
C PRO A 48 -9.76 7.04 -4.33
N LEU A 49 -8.71 6.81 -5.13
CA LEU A 49 -7.76 5.73 -4.95
C LEU A 49 -6.40 6.27 -4.51
N VAL A 50 -5.87 5.75 -3.43
CA VAL A 50 -4.50 6.02 -2.98
C VAL A 50 -3.66 4.77 -3.19
N VAL A 51 -2.71 4.85 -4.12
CA VAL A 51 -1.71 3.81 -4.36
C VAL A 51 -0.56 4.04 -3.40
N VAL A 52 -0.20 3.01 -2.63
CA VAL A 52 0.81 3.11 -1.58
C VAL A 52 1.96 2.15 -1.88
N HIS A 53 3.16 2.71 -1.89
CA HIS A 53 4.40 1.97 -1.78
C HIS A 53 5.03 2.21 -0.41
N VAL A 54 5.45 1.15 0.28
CA VAL A 54 6.11 1.27 1.58
C VAL A 54 7.58 0.91 1.43
N ASP A 55 8.44 1.89 1.66
CA ASP A 55 9.88 1.69 1.71
C ASP A 55 10.27 1.02 3.02
N VAL A 56 10.57 -0.27 2.95
CA VAL A 56 10.97 -1.10 4.10
C VAL A 56 12.47 -0.95 4.44
N THR A 57 13.24 -0.25 3.61
CA THR A 57 14.67 0.01 3.86
C THR A 57 14.90 1.16 4.84
N ARG A 58 13.84 1.86 5.23
CA ARG A 58 13.86 2.96 6.17
C ARG A 58 12.99 2.63 7.38
N PHE A 59 13.32 3.19 8.52
CA PHE A 59 12.50 3.10 9.74
C PHE A 59 12.12 4.51 10.21
N VAL A 60 10.94 4.61 10.82
CA VAL A 60 10.45 5.83 11.44
C VAL A 60 11.26 6.08 12.72
N THR A 61 11.94 7.20 12.79
CA THR A 61 12.69 7.62 13.98
C THR A 61 11.83 8.44 14.94
N TYR A 62 10.96 9.27 14.38
CA TYR A 62 10.09 10.17 15.13
C TYR A 62 8.94 10.63 14.23
N GLU A 63 7.76 10.79 14.82
CA GLU A 63 6.61 11.46 14.21
C GLU A 63 6.27 12.67 15.09
N ASP A 64 6.25 13.85 14.50
CA ASP A 64 5.93 15.07 15.25
C ASP A 64 4.40 15.26 15.41
N PRO A 65 3.97 16.18 16.30
CA PRO A 65 2.54 16.41 16.54
C PRO A 65 1.74 16.85 15.30
N ASP A 66 2.41 17.38 14.29
CA ASP A 66 1.80 17.80 13.02
C ASP A 66 1.71 16.66 11.99
N GLY A 67 2.10 15.43 12.37
CA GLY A 67 2.02 14.24 11.55
C GLY A 67 3.19 14.05 10.58
N TYR A 68 4.25 14.86 10.70
CA TYR A 68 5.44 14.70 9.89
C TYR A 68 6.31 13.55 10.37
N VAL A 69 6.63 12.62 9.47
CA VAL A 69 7.40 11.41 9.79
C VAL A 69 8.87 11.61 9.46
N HIS A 70 9.72 11.59 10.48
CA HIS A 70 11.16 11.53 10.34
C HIS A 70 11.60 10.08 10.19
N SER A 71 12.38 9.78 9.17
CA SER A 71 12.86 8.43 8.89
C SER A 71 14.37 8.38 8.70
N ALA A 72 14.98 7.25 9.05
CA ALA A 72 16.38 6.99 8.81
C ALA A 72 16.55 5.69 8.01
N PRO A 73 17.55 5.59 7.13
CA PRO A 73 17.84 4.37 6.40
C PRO A 73 18.37 3.27 7.34
N ILE A 74 17.93 2.04 7.11
CA ILE A 74 18.47 0.85 7.80
C ILE A 74 19.77 0.42 7.14
N ASP A 75 19.89 0.65 5.83
CA ASP A 75 21.05 0.29 5.04
C ASP A 75 21.48 1.48 4.15
N MET A 76 22.75 1.56 3.78
CA MET A 76 23.32 2.69 3.02
C MET A 76 22.85 2.78 1.55
N ASN A 77 21.86 2.01 1.14
CA ASN A 77 21.39 1.97 -0.26
C ASN A 77 20.17 2.86 -0.51
N ILE A 78 20.28 4.15 -0.22
CA ILE A 78 19.22 5.16 -0.39
C ILE A 78 18.75 5.25 -1.85
N ALA A 79 19.64 5.04 -2.82
CA ALA A 79 19.32 5.11 -4.25
C ALA A 79 18.33 4.02 -4.72
N ALA A 80 18.23 2.90 -4.00
CA ALA A 80 17.29 1.84 -4.34
C ALA A 80 15.82 2.24 -4.09
N GLY A 81 15.54 2.95 -2.99
CA GLY A 81 14.18 3.36 -2.62
C GLY A 81 13.56 4.40 -3.56
N GLU A 82 14.36 5.35 -4.08
CA GLU A 82 13.88 6.35 -5.03
C GLU A 82 13.47 5.71 -6.37
N GLY A 83 14.25 4.76 -6.86
CA GLY A 83 13.92 4.01 -8.09
C GLY A 83 12.66 3.14 -7.93
N GLU A 84 12.34 2.68 -6.73
CA GLU A 84 11.14 1.88 -6.47
C GLU A 84 9.85 2.70 -6.59
N LEU A 85 9.83 3.90 -6.04
CA LEU A 85 8.68 4.80 -6.14
C LEU A 85 8.37 5.16 -7.59
N GLU A 86 9.39 5.47 -8.40
CA GLU A 86 9.21 5.79 -9.82
C GLU A 86 8.65 4.60 -10.62
N ARG A 87 9.10 3.38 -10.34
CA ARG A 87 8.52 2.18 -10.96
C ARG A 87 7.06 1.97 -10.57
N VAL A 88 6.71 2.22 -9.30
CA VAL A 88 5.32 2.14 -8.84
C VAL A 88 4.46 3.21 -9.52
N ARG A 89 4.96 4.45 -9.68
CA ARG A 89 4.25 5.50 -10.41
C ARG A 89 3.98 5.11 -11.86
N ALA A 90 5.01 4.69 -12.58
CA ALA A 90 4.88 4.25 -13.97
C ALA A 90 3.89 3.06 -14.13
N MET A 91 3.91 2.12 -13.17
CA MET A 91 2.97 1.01 -13.13
C MET A 91 1.53 1.50 -12.88
N ALA A 92 1.34 2.45 -11.97
CA ALA A 92 0.04 3.04 -11.68
C ALA A 92 -0.50 3.85 -12.86
N ASP A 93 0.33 4.71 -13.47
CA ASP A 93 -0.02 5.46 -14.68
C ASP A 93 -0.53 4.54 -15.79
N THR A 94 0.18 3.43 -16.03
CA THR A 94 -0.21 2.46 -17.06
C THR A 94 -1.51 1.73 -16.71
N ALA A 95 -1.62 1.24 -15.46
CA ALA A 95 -2.75 0.41 -15.03
C ALA A 95 -4.04 1.20 -14.85
N LEU A 96 -3.94 2.48 -14.48
CA LEU A 96 -5.09 3.33 -14.16
C LEU A 96 -5.46 4.28 -15.29
N ALA A 97 -4.71 4.28 -16.40
CA ALA A 97 -5.02 5.06 -17.59
C ALA A 97 -6.46 4.80 -18.08
N GLY A 98 -7.21 5.86 -18.35
CA GLY A 98 -8.58 5.74 -18.89
C GLY A 98 -9.65 5.27 -17.89
N HIS A 99 -9.31 5.02 -16.64
CA HIS A 99 -10.30 4.62 -15.64
C HIS A 99 -11.23 5.77 -15.20
N GLY A 100 -10.91 7.05 -15.47
CA GLY A 100 -11.73 8.20 -15.08
C GLY A 100 -11.92 8.31 -13.56
N LEU A 101 -10.88 7.98 -12.80
CA LEU A 101 -10.84 7.88 -11.35
C LEU A 101 -9.83 8.92 -10.82
N GLN A 102 -10.18 9.60 -9.72
CA GLN A 102 -9.18 10.36 -8.98
C GLN A 102 -8.25 9.42 -8.24
N TRP A 103 -6.96 9.54 -8.48
CA TRP A 103 -5.96 8.71 -7.80
C TRP A 103 -4.65 9.47 -7.56
N THR A 104 -3.89 8.99 -6.61
CA THR A 104 -2.56 9.49 -6.27
C THR A 104 -1.63 8.36 -5.83
N VAL A 105 -0.32 8.58 -5.86
CA VAL A 105 0.68 7.67 -5.34
C VAL A 105 1.35 8.29 -4.13
N ARG A 106 1.43 7.54 -3.02
CA ARG A 106 2.16 7.92 -1.80
C ARG A 106 3.24 6.91 -1.47
N GLN A 107 4.38 7.40 -1.08
CA GLN A 107 5.41 6.60 -0.42
C GLN A 107 5.26 6.71 1.08
N LEU A 108 5.23 5.58 1.75
CA LEU A 108 5.31 5.47 3.20
C LEU A 108 6.64 4.80 3.57
N VAL A 109 6.98 4.79 4.86
CA VAL A 109 8.22 4.16 5.35
C VAL A 109 7.93 3.21 6.50
N GLY A 110 8.77 2.20 6.67
CA GLY A 110 8.74 1.29 7.79
C GLY A 110 7.93 0.02 7.56
N ASP A 111 7.16 -0.39 8.55
CA ASP A 111 6.37 -1.63 8.47
C ASP A 111 5.11 -1.45 7.61
N PRO A 112 4.94 -2.24 6.54
CA PRO A 112 3.84 -2.04 5.60
C PRO A 112 2.44 -2.12 6.22
N ALA A 113 2.22 -3.02 7.16
CA ALA A 113 0.91 -3.16 7.78
C ALA A 113 0.61 -1.98 8.72
N MET A 114 1.61 -1.50 9.45
CA MET A 114 1.44 -0.35 10.34
C MET A 114 1.30 0.95 9.56
N ALA A 115 2.15 1.18 8.55
CA ALA A 115 2.08 2.37 7.72
C ALA A 115 0.74 2.49 6.99
N MET A 116 0.26 1.40 6.40
CA MET A 116 -1.06 1.37 5.74
C MET A 116 -2.22 1.56 6.73
N LYS A 117 -2.11 0.98 7.93
CA LYS A 117 -3.11 1.19 9.00
C LYS A 117 -3.22 2.67 9.37
N HIS A 118 -2.09 3.33 9.65
CA HIS A 118 -2.08 4.75 10.03
C HIS A 118 -2.65 5.63 8.91
N LEU A 119 -2.23 5.42 7.66
CA LEU A 119 -2.81 6.16 6.53
C LEU A 119 -4.31 5.90 6.39
N ALA A 120 -4.77 4.67 6.60
CA ALA A 120 -6.19 4.35 6.55
C ALA A 120 -6.98 5.04 7.66
N GLU A 121 -6.41 5.22 8.83
CA GLU A 121 -7.00 5.99 9.93
C GLU A 121 -7.07 7.49 9.60
N GLN A 122 -5.98 8.07 9.07
CA GLN A 122 -5.93 9.48 8.67
C GLN A 122 -6.96 9.83 7.59
N LEU A 123 -7.12 8.98 6.59
CA LEU A 123 -8.03 9.20 5.46
C LEU A 123 -9.46 8.66 5.70
N ASP A 124 -9.73 8.05 6.84
CA ASP A 124 -10.96 7.28 7.08
C ASP A 124 -11.28 6.34 5.92
N ALA A 125 -10.29 5.60 5.47
CA ALA A 125 -10.37 4.77 4.28
C ALA A 125 -11.50 3.73 4.36
N LYS A 126 -12.19 3.52 3.25
CA LYS A 126 -13.30 2.55 3.14
C LYS A 126 -12.81 1.12 2.92
N LEU A 127 -11.66 0.95 2.25
CA LEU A 127 -11.16 -0.37 1.86
C LEU A 127 -9.63 -0.34 1.73
N LEU A 128 -9.00 -1.41 2.20
CA LEU A 128 -7.59 -1.70 1.94
C LEU A 128 -7.49 -2.83 0.91
N VAL A 129 -6.66 -2.66 -0.10
CA VAL A 129 -6.44 -3.67 -1.16
C VAL A 129 -4.98 -4.05 -1.18
N VAL A 130 -4.69 -5.34 -1.08
CA VAL A 130 -3.32 -5.87 -1.10
C VAL A 130 -3.24 -7.12 -1.95
N GLY A 131 -2.08 -7.38 -2.54
CA GLY A 131 -1.83 -8.62 -3.27
C GLY A 131 -1.39 -9.75 -2.34
N THR A 132 -1.59 -11.00 -2.79
CA THR A 132 -0.91 -12.13 -2.20
C THR A 132 0.57 -12.07 -2.55
N ARG A 133 1.46 -12.55 -1.67
CA ARG A 133 2.87 -12.74 -2.00
C ARG A 133 3.01 -13.78 -3.13
N LYS A 134 3.91 -13.56 -4.10
CA LYS A 134 4.34 -14.65 -4.98
C LYS A 134 4.95 -15.75 -4.10
N ARG A 135 4.49 -16.99 -4.28
CA ARG A 135 5.14 -18.16 -3.65
C ARG A 135 6.61 -18.20 -4.09
N GLY A 136 7.54 -18.01 -3.15
CA GLY A 136 8.92 -18.44 -3.29
C GLY A 136 8.99 -19.95 -3.10
N ILE A 137 9.81 -20.64 -3.90
CA ILE A 137 10.10 -22.06 -3.73
C ILE A 137 10.71 -22.23 -2.32
N GLY A 138 9.99 -22.87 -1.39
CA GLY A 138 10.49 -23.21 -0.05
C GLY A 138 9.86 -22.50 1.15
N GLU A 139 8.94 -21.55 0.97
CA GLU A 139 8.24 -20.94 2.11
C GLU A 139 7.03 -21.78 2.54
N SER A 140 6.96 -22.14 3.82
CA SER A 140 5.81 -22.85 4.38
C SER A 140 4.58 -21.92 4.40
N ILE A 141 3.40 -22.51 4.17
CA ILE A 141 2.11 -21.78 4.18
C ILE A 141 1.86 -21.08 5.52
N ARG A 142 2.41 -21.60 6.61
CA ARG A 142 2.30 -21.02 7.95
C ARG A 142 3.00 -19.66 8.05
N GLU A 143 4.17 -19.50 7.40
CA GLU A 143 4.89 -18.23 7.31
C GLU A 143 4.17 -17.23 6.41
N PHE A 144 3.43 -17.73 5.40
CA PHE A 144 2.59 -16.90 4.54
C PHE A 144 1.48 -16.17 5.32
N PHE A 145 0.77 -16.86 6.22
CA PHE A 145 -0.32 -16.26 6.99
C PHE A 145 0.18 -15.36 8.12
N THR A 146 1.25 -15.73 8.82
CA THR A 146 1.76 -14.95 9.95
C THR A 146 2.59 -13.74 9.54
N GLY A 147 3.23 -13.79 8.35
CA GLY A 147 4.06 -12.71 7.82
C GLY A 147 3.39 -11.83 6.77
N SER A 148 2.16 -12.16 6.30
CA SER A 148 1.52 -11.40 5.24
C SER A 148 0.99 -10.06 5.74
N VAL A 149 1.14 -9.01 4.92
CA VAL A 149 0.57 -7.67 5.19
C VAL A 149 -0.95 -7.77 5.41
N ALA A 150 -1.64 -8.60 4.62
CA ALA A 150 -3.08 -8.83 4.74
C ALA A 150 -3.49 -9.38 6.12
N ALA A 151 -2.82 -10.43 6.59
CA ALA A 151 -3.11 -11.03 7.90
C ALA A 151 -2.81 -10.04 9.03
N ARG A 152 -1.68 -9.34 8.96
CA ARG A 152 -1.31 -8.34 9.97
C ARG A 152 -2.26 -7.17 10.03
N LEU A 153 -2.76 -6.69 8.89
CA LEU A 153 -3.82 -5.68 8.80
C LEU A 153 -5.13 -6.20 9.41
N ALA A 154 -5.54 -7.43 9.10
CA ALA A 154 -6.78 -8.02 9.61
C ALA A 154 -6.82 -8.11 11.15
N HIS A 155 -5.65 -8.27 11.79
CA HIS A 155 -5.55 -8.33 13.25
C HIS A 155 -5.37 -6.97 13.95
N ARG A 156 -5.12 -5.88 13.20
CA ARG A 156 -4.68 -4.60 13.78
C ARG A 156 -5.60 -3.42 13.49
N GLN A 157 -6.64 -3.62 12.69
CA GLN A 157 -7.62 -2.58 12.33
C GLN A 157 -8.97 -3.23 11.93
N HIS A 158 -10.02 -2.44 11.81
CA HIS A 158 -11.40 -2.94 11.60
C HIS A 158 -11.93 -2.74 10.17
N ARG A 159 -11.20 -2.07 9.28
CA ARG A 159 -11.63 -1.83 7.90
C ARG A 159 -11.56 -3.10 7.08
N SER A 160 -12.43 -3.20 6.09
CA SER A 160 -12.40 -4.32 5.14
C SER A 160 -11.09 -4.38 4.38
N ILE A 161 -10.61 -5.60 4.12
CA ILE A 161 -9.39 -5.86 3.37
C ILE A 161 -9.75 -6.77 2.20
N LEU A 162 -9.43 -6.32 0.99
CA LEU A 162 -9.49 -7.12 -0.22
C LEU A 162 -8.11 -7.70 -0.50
N VAL A 163 -8.02 -9.02 -0.51
CA VAL A 163 -6.79 -9.73 -0.88
C VAL A 163 -6.91 -10.21 -2.32
N VAL A 164 -6.03 -9.72 -3.18
CA VAL A 164 -6.01 -10.05 -4.62
C VAL A 164 -5.00 -11.15 -4.89
N PRO A 165 -5.40 -12.32 -5.38
CA PRO A 165 -4.47 -13.38 -5.76
C PRO A 165 -3.56 -12.93 -6.90
N LEU A 166 -2.23 -13.10 -6.73
CA LEU A 166 -1.22 -12.78 -7.74
C LEU A 166 -0.56 -14.01 -8.38
N GLY A 167 -0.73 -15.18 -7.76
CA GLY A 167 -0.26 -16.46 -8.30
C GLY A 167 -1.32 -17.13 -9.18
N GLU A 168 -0.89 -18.15 -9.93
CA GLU A 168 -1.80 -19.07 -10.60
C GLU A 168 -2.59 -19.87 -9.56
N PRO A 169 -3.86 -20.21 -9.84
CA PRO A 169 -4.61 -21.12 -8.99
C PRO A 169 -3.90 -22.46 -8.85
N VAL A 170 -3.90 -23.00 -7.67
CA VAL A 170 -3.42 -24.36 -7.41
C VAL A 170 -4.49 -25.34 -7.91
N ALA A 171 -4.08 -26.47 -8.50
CA ALA A 171 -5.00 -27.50 -8.96
C ALA A 171 -5.77 -28.12 -7.77
N ASP A 172 -7.03 -28.50 -8.00
CA ASP A 172 -7.91 -28.99 -6.92
C ASP A 172 -7.39 -30.27 -6.24
N ASP A 173 -6.54 -31.03 -6.94
CA ASP A 173 -5.90 -32.26 -6.46
C ASP A 173 -4.52 -32.05 -5.83
N GLU A 174 -4.02 -30.81 -5.84
CA GLU A 174 -2.75 -30.46 -5.22
C GLU A 174 -2.96 -30.09 -3.73
N GLU A 175 -2.25 -30.80 -2.84
CA GLU A 175 -2.30 -30.48 -1.41
C GLU A 175 -1.76 -29.07 -1.14
N ILE A 176 -2.65 -28.19 -0.67
CA ILE A 176 -2.31 -26.82 -0.28
C ILE A 176 -1.57 -26.81 1.07
N TRP A 177 -1.76 -27.86 1.88
CA TRP A 177 -1.23 -28.02 3.23
C TRP A 177 -0.34 -29.25 3.30
N PRO A 178 1.00 -29.13 3.33
CA PRO A 178 1.83 -30.28 3.67
C PRO A 178 1.54 -30.70 5.12
N ALA A 179 1.39 -32.00 5.33
CA ALA A 179 1.15 -32.63 6.61
C ALA A 179 2.27 -32.35 7.63
#